data_e1767dc6e8957f1576d6c37c67019824
#
_entry.id   e1767dc6e8957f1576d6c37c67019824
#
_cell.length_a   1.000
_cell.length_b   1.000
_cell.length_c   1.000
_cell.angle_alpha   90.00
_cell.angle_beta   90.00
_cell.angle_gamma   90.00
#
_symmetry.space_group_name_H-M   'P 1'
#
loop_
_entity.id
_entity.type
_entity.pdbx_description
1 polymer ?
#
loop_
_entity_poly.entity_id
_entity_poly.type
_entity_poly.pdbx_seq_one_letter_code
_entity_poly.pdbx_strand_id
1 'polypeptide(L)'
;MYSISSLQTGLAGLIGIRDTKATDVDAIDSSLTATSSGSYLDDIHPLMHTDTLTKCGPNFAAENYGTWSNAVSYPLGTRKIYSNIAYQCKVANSTIGVLPSALTEWKTVFSAWLLEKYNSSVANLFNRLAVEKKLNFSTKSLFEDVQLFTGAGRLQDTITNSGKMVGLQIDPKKINNIKAVLNYIGLQFSDVQPGFNIYLYHSSRKAPVATMAVTTTTAYKFEWKALTAGSFDLDFVNFTSNIDSGGHWYIAYFEDDIAGTAINKAFDFEEGPCSGCSNTKDEYRVYNLWNKYVDVMPFFFAAADLDGTNLPDINKIQHTSTTNYGLNLSLSVVPDVTALILQQKSLITYPLGLQLTYDLMSWMIFNPTNRVNPESVNASTQSILYERDGDANTGGVKQRLDKAIAALAEDLSRISTALPDNKPTRMRYGAI
;
A
#
# COMPACT_ATOMS: atom_id res chain seq x y z
N MET A 1 8.32 -5.30 7.95
CA MET A 1 6.90 -4.93 8.11
C MET A 1 6.17 -5.35 6.84
N TYR A 2 4.88 -5.53 6.85
CA TYR A 2 4.06 -5.73 5.66
C TYR A 2 2.83 -4.81 5.74
N SER A 3 2.30 -4.43 4.58
CA SER A 3 1.09 -3.62 4.47
C SER A 3 -0.12 -4.52 4.29
N ILE A 4 -1.02 -4.56 5.27
CA ILE A 4 -2.26 -5.35 5.20
C ILE A 4 -3.11 -4.89 4.00
N SER A 5 -3.26 -3.60 3.78
CA SER A 5 -4.05 -3.07 2.67
C SER A 5 -3.49 -3.46 1.30
N SER A 6 -2.17 -3.42 1.14
CA SER A 6 -1.50 -3.86 -0.08
C SER A 6 -1.62 -5.37 -0.28
N LEU A 7 -1.58 -6.17 0.80
CA LEU A 7 -1.83 -7.61 0.74
C LEU A 7 -3.28 -7.91 0.36
N GLN A 8 -4.26 -7.23 0.94
CA GLN A 8 -5.67 -7.38 0.58
C GLN A 8 -5.91 -7.10 -0.91
N THR A 9 -5.35 -6.00 -1.40
CA THR A 9 -5.44 -5.64 -2.83
C THR A 9 -4.69 -6.64 -3.72
N GLY A 10 -3.47 -7.00 -3.35
CA GLY A 10 -2.60 -7.86 -4.15
C GLY A 10 -3.01 -9.34 -4.17
N LEU A 11 -3.74 -9.81 -3.15
CA LEU A 11 -4.28 -11.15 -3.04
C LEU A 11 -5.76 -11.24 -3.46
N ALA A 12 -6.40 -10.12 -3.82
CA ALA A 12 -7.76 -10.13 -4.32
C ALA A 12 -7.89 -11.07 -5.54
N GLY A 13 -8.93 -11.90 -5.57
CA GLY A 13 -9.13 -12.90 -6.62
C GLY A 13 -8.14 -14.08 -6.59
N LEU A 14 -7.35 -14.25 -5.52
CA LEU A 14 -6.49 -15.42 -5.40
C LEU A 14 -7.31 -16.71 -5.17
N ILE A 15 -8.40 -16.62 -4.43
CA ILE A 15 -9.39 -17.70 -4.26
C ILE A 15 -10.71 -17.21 -4.84
N GLY A 16 -11.27 -18.00 -5.75
CA GLY A 16 -12.58 -17.73 -6.34
C GLY A 16 -13.72 -18.39 -5.55
N ILE A 17 -14.92 -17.84 -5.67
CA ILE A 17 -16.16 -18.43 -5.17
C ILE A 17 -17.01 -18.75 -6.39
N ARG A 18 -17.37 -20.02 -6.58
CA ARG A 18 -18.22 -20.42 -7.71
C ARG A 18 -19.64 -19.99 -7.47
N ASP A 19 -20.23 -19.39 -8.50
CA ASP A 19 -21.65 -19.12 -8.57
C ASP A 19 -22.33 -20.34 -9.21
N THR A 20 -23.06 -21.10 -8.40
CA THR A 20 -23.71 -22.34 -8.85
C THR A 20 -25.05 -22.08 -9.50
N LYS A 21 -25.59 -20.86 -9.41
CA LYS A 21 -26.88 -20.49 -9.97
C LYS A 21 -26.80 -19.32 -10.92
N ALA A 22 -26.66 -19.60 -12.19
CA ALA A 22 -26.69 -18.60 -13.26
C ALA A 22 -28.02 -17.80 -13.35
N THR A 23 -29.06 -18.16 -12.59
CA THR A 23 -30.40 -17.54 -12.66
C THR A 23 -30.80 -16.79 -11.40
N ASP A 24 -30.14 -16.98 -10.28
CA ASP A 24 -30.45 -16.27 -9.05
C ASP A 24 -29.52 -15.09 -8.83
N VAL A 25 -30.09 -14.04 -8.53
CA VAL A 25 -29.86 -12.64 -8.41
C VAL A 25 -28.70 -12.22 -7.48
N ASP A 26 -28.04 -13.16 -6.86
CA ASP A 26 -26.86 -12.88 -6.01
C ASP A 26 -25.59 -12.89 -6.85
N ALA A 27 -25.55 -12.07 -7.91
CA ALA A 27 -24.34 -11.90 -8.68
C ALA A 27 -23.19 -11.44 -7.77
N ILE A 28 -22.22 -12.33 -7.61
CA ILE A 28 -21.02 -12.06 -6.85
C ILE A 28 -20.15 -11.11 -7.66
N ASP A 29 -19.48 -10.16 -6.97
CA ASP A 29 -18.54 -9.26 -7.58
C ASP A 29 -17.47 -10.05 -8.36
N SER A 30 -17.11 -9.59 -9.55
CA SER A 30 -16.12 -10.25 -10.41
C SER A 30 -14.76 -10.45 -9.72
N SER A 31 -14.42 -9.61 -8.72
CA SER A 31 -13.22 -9.78 -7.90
C SER A 31 -13.25 -11.04 -7.01
N LEU A 32 -14.44 -11.62 -6.77
CA LEU A 32 -14.61 -12.84 -5.98
C LEU A 32 -14.88 -14.08 -6.87
N THR A 33 -15.37 -13.89 -8.08
CA THR A 33 -15.64 -15.01 -9.00
C THR A 33 -14.45 -15.35 -9.88
N ALA A 34 -13.66 -14.36 -10.26
CA ALA A 34 -12.44 -14.56 -11.02
C ALA A 34 -11.33 -15.08 -10.12
N THR A 35 -10.62 -16.11 -10.55
CA THR A 35 -9.47 -16.63 -9.84
C THR A 35 -8.22 -16.52 -10.68
N SER A 36 -7.17 -15.96 -10.07
CA SER A 36 -5.83 -15.91 -10.66
C SER A 36 -5.02 -17.19 -10.44
N SER A 37 -5.42 -18.03 -9.48
CA SER A 37 -4.75 -19.29 -9.13
C SER A 37 -5.40 -20.53 -9.74
N GLY A 38 -6.64 -20.44 -10.24
CA GLY A 38 -7.46 -21.58 -10.61
C GLY A 38 -8.12 -22.29 -9.42
N SER A 39 -7.95 -21.80 -8.19
CA SER A 39 -8.46 -22.43 -6.97
C SER A 39 -9.78 -21.77 -6.53
N TYR A 40 -10.72 -22.58 -6.14
CA TYR A 40 -12.02 -22.14 -5.65
C TYR A 40 -12.26 -22.58 -4.21
N LEU A 41 -13.11 -21.86 -3.52
CA LEU A 41 -13.36 -22.10 -2.10
C LEU A 41 -14.09 -23.43 -1.86
N ASP A 42 -14.97 -23.84 -2.77
CA ASP A 42 -15.67 -25.13 -2.75
C ASP A 42 -14.75 -26.34 -3.00
N ASP A 43 -13.60 -26.14 -3.68
CA ASP A 43 -12.56 -27.18 -3.79
C ASP A 43 -11.86 -27.40 -2.43
N ILE A 44 -11.90 -26.44 -1.53
CA ILE A 44 -11.34 -26.55 -0.18
C ILE A 44 -12.33 -27.22 0.76
N HIS A 45 -13.60 -26.82 0.69
CA HIS A 45 -14.66 -27.41 1.48
C HIS A 45 -16.04 -27.30 0.78
N PRO A 46 -16.80 -28.41 0.65
CA PRO A 46 -18.05 -28.46 -0.12
C PRO A 46 -19.14 -27.48 0.33
N LEU A 47 -19.15 -27.07 1.61
CA LEU A 47 -20.11 -26.07 2.11
C LEU A 47 -19.83 -24.65 1.63
N MET A 48 -18.69 -24.39 1.01
CA MET A 48 -18.21 -23.07 0.66
C MET A 48 -18.59 -22.67 -0.77
N HIS A 49 -19.82 -22.86 -1.15
CA HIS A 49 -20.39 -22.39 -2.42
C HIS A 49 -21.53 -21.39 -2.16
N THR A 50 -21.91 -20.60 -3.18
CA THR A 50 -22.89 -19.52 -3.05
C THR A 50 -24.22 -19.97 -2.48
N ASP A 51 -24.74 -21.12 -2.89
CA ASP A 51 -26.02 -21.66 -2.40
C ASP A 51 -26.06 -21.88 -0.89
N THR A 52 -24.96 -22.31 -0.31
CA THR A 52 -24.86 -22.48 1.14
C THR A 52 -24.62 -21.15 1.84
N LEU A 53 -23.72 -20.33 1.28
CA LEU A 53 -23.38 -19.05 1.87
C LEU A 53 -24.55 -18.07 1.86
N THR A 54 -25.40 -18.06 0.83
CA THR A 54 -26.60 -17.22 0.78
C THR A 54 -27.66 -17.66 1.79
N LYS A 55 -27.83 -18.97 1.99
CA LYS A 55 -28.79 -19.52 3.00
C LYS A 55 -28.34 -19.27 4.42
N CYS A 56 -27.03 -19.31 4.65
CA CYS A 56 -26.43 -19.09 5.96
C CYS A 56 -25.97 -17.65 6.17
N GLY A 57 -25.94 -16.82 5.12
CA GLY A 57 -25.54 -15.43 5.14
C GLY A 57 -26.54 -14.53 5.86
N PRO A 58 -26.16 -13.26 6.12
CA PRO A 58 -27.10 -12.27 6.64
C PRO A 58 -28.26 -12.07 5.66
N ASN A 59 -29.49 -12.01 6.17
CA ASN A 59 -30.62 -11.60 5.36
C ASN A 59 -30.65 -10.08 5.21
N PHE A 60 -29.83 -9.56 4.32
CA PHE A 60 -29.73 -8.12 4.08
C PHE A 60 -31.01 -7.49 3.52
N ALA A 61 -31.89 -8.28 2.92
CA ALA A 61 -33.19 -7.79 2.43
C ALA A 61 -34.15 -7.45 3.58
N ALA A 62 -33.96 -8.04 4.78
CA ALA A 62 -34.73 -7.72 5.97
C ALA A 62 -34.26 -6.41 6.64
N GLU A 63 -33.08 -5.90 6.28
CA GLU A 63 -32.57 -4.64 6.80
C GLU A 63 -33.31 -3.44 6.18
N ASN A 64 -33.54 -2.40 6.99
CA ASN A 64 -34.25 -1.22 6.52
C ASN A 64 -33.34 -0.22 5.80
N TYR A 65 -32.87 -0.56 4.61
CA TYR A 65 -32.03 0.34 3.80
C TYR A 65 -32.82 1.36 2.96
N GLY A 66 -34.15 1.29 2.99
CA GLY A 66 -35.04 2.05 2.12
C GLY A 66 -34.97 1.62 0.64
N THR A 67 -36.04 1.95 -0.10
CA THR A 67 -36.17 1.56 -1.51
C THR A 67 -35.28 2.44 -2.40
N TRP A 68 -34.68 1.83 -3.42
CA TRP A 68 -33.98 2.56 -4.47
C TRP A 68 -34.96 3.37 -5.32
N SER A 69 -34.52 4.54 -5.79
CA SER A 69 -35.28 5.42 -6.67
C SER A 69 -34.45 5.78 -7.91
N ASN A 70 -35.09 5.75 -9.07
CA ASN A 70 -34.47 6.14 -10.33
C ASN A 70 -34.26 7.65 -10.49
N ALA A 71 -34.77 8.46 -9.58
CA ALA A 71 -34.67 9.91 -9.62
C ALA A 71 -33.56 10.48 -8.72
N VAL A 72 -32.79 9.61 -8.02
CA VAL A 72 -31.82 10.02 -7.02
C VAL A 72 -30.44 9.45 -7.37
N SER A 73 -29.40 10.28 -7.24
CA SER A 73 -28.00 9.85 -7.24
C SER A 73 -27.59 9.49 -5.80
N TYR A 74 -26.84 8.40 -5.66
CA TYR A 74 -26.46 7.86 -4.37
C TYR A 74 -24.94 7.85 -4.22
N PRO A 75 -24.41 8.37 -3.11
CA PRO A 75 -22.97 8.36 -2.85
C PRO A 75 -22.44 6.95 -2.57
N LEU A 76 -21.13 6.79 -2.69
CA LEU A 76 -20.41 5.55 -2.41
C LEU A 76 -20.80 4.96 -1.05
N GLY A 77 -21.05 3.66 -1.03
CA GLY A 77 -21.40 2.93 0.20
C GLY A 77 -22.88 2.98 0.58
N THR A 78 -23.69 3.82 -0.09
CA THR A 78 -25.16 3.86 0.17
C THR A 78 -25.78 2.52 -0.15
N ARG A 79 -26.62 2.01 0.78
CA ARG A 79 -27.34 0.75 0.63
C ARG A 79 -28.81 1.03 0.34
N LYS A 80 -29.37 0.30 -0.62
CA LYS A 80 -30.77 0.43 -1.06
C LYS A 80 -31.31 -0.94 -1.44
N ILE A 81 -32.64 -1.10 -1.33
CA ILE A 81 -33.36 -2.31 -1.75
C ILE A 81 -33.97 -2.04 -3.12
N TYR A 82 -33.71 -2.95 -4.06
CA TYR A 82 -34.33 -3.00 -5.38
C TYR A 82 -34.73 -4.45 -5.68
N SER A 83 -35.99 -4.69 -6.04
CA SER A 83 -36.54 -6.04 -6.32
C SER A 83 -36.25 -7.07 -5.22
N ASN A 84 -36.45 -6.69 -3.95
CA ASN A 84 -36.16 -7.50 -2.75
C ASN A 84 -34.70 -7.86 -2.50
N ILE A 85 -33.76 -7.22 -3.20
CA ILE A 85 -32.34 -7.45 -3.01
C ILE A 85 -31.71 -6.17 -2.51
N ALA A 86 -30.79 -6.31 -1.56
CA ALA A 86 -30.04 -5.20 -1.02
C ALA A 86 -28.77 -4.98 -1.88
N TYR A 87 -28.63 -3.75 -2.36
CA TYR A 87 -27.47 -3.29 -3.15
C TYR A 87 -26.72 -2.20 -2.44
N GLN A 88 -25.42 -2.13 -2.69
CA GLN A 88 -24.54 -1.08 -2.23
C GLN A 88 -23.91 -0.37 -3.41
N CYS A 89 -23.94 0.97 -3.41
CA CYS A 89 -23.29 1.79 -4.41
C CYS A 89 -21.76 1.64 -4.32
N LYS A 90 -21.08 1.39 -5.44
CA LYS A 90 -19.63 1.17 -5.52
C LYS A 90 -18.86 2.29 -6.22
N VAL A 91 -19.55 3.33 -6.68
CA VAL A 91 -18.98 4.52 -7.31
C VAL A 91 -19.16 5.74 -6.41
N ALA A 92 -18.39 6.81 -6.63
CA ALA A 92 -18.44 8.02 -5.80
C ALA A 92 -19.85 8.61 -5.73
N ASN A 93 -20.55 8.65 -6.88
CA ASN A 93 -21.98 9.00 -6.99
C ASN A 93 -22.58 8.16 -8.12
N SER A 94 -23.70 7.48 -7.85
CA SER A 94 -24.39 6.71 -8.89
C SER A 94 -25.07 7.65 -9.91
N THR A 95 -25.09 7.21 -11.16
CA THR A 95 -25.83 7.89 -12.23
C THR A 95 -27.34 7.71 -12.01
N ILE A 96 -28.11 8.79 -12.17
CA ILE A 96 -29.56 8.75 -12.08
C ILE A 96 -30.12 7.82 -13.16
N GLY A 97 -31.00 6.91 -12.78
CA GLY A 97 -31.65 5.96 -13.68
C GLY A 97 -30.89 4.65 -13.92
N VAL A 98 -29.65 4.51 -13.48
CA VAL A 98 -28.91 3.25 -13.60
C VAL A 98 -29.41 2.24 -12.56
N LEU A 99 -30.02 1.16 -13.04
CA LEU A 99 -30.60 0.12 -12.18
C LEU A 99 -29.52 -0.61 -11.36
N PRO A 100 -29.75 -0.88 -10.08
CA PRO A 100 -28.83 -1.65 -9.25
C PRO A 100 -28.53 -3.06 -9.80
N SER A 101 -29.52 -3.69 -10.45
CA SER A 101 -29.37 -5.01 -11.07
C SER A 101 -28.41 -5.06 -12.26
N ALA A 102 -28.07 -3.91 -12.85
CA ALA A 102 -27.05 -3.84 -13.92
C ALA A 102 -25.63 -4.08 -13.40
N LEU A 103 -25.39 -3.95 -12.09
CA LEU A 103 -24.11 -4.18 -11.41
C LEU A 103 -22.93 -3.33 -11.90
N THR A 104 -23.18 -2.34 -12.76
CA THR A 104 -22.14 -1.41 -13.27
C THR A 104 -21.67 -0.46 -12.18
N GLU A 105 -22.60 0.14 -11.44
CA GLU A 105 -22.36 1.11 -10.37
C GLU A 105 -22.74 0.56 -8.98
N TRP A 106 -23.30 -0.61 -8.94
CA TRP A 106 -23.82 -1.27 -7.73
C TRP A 106 -23.21 -2.66 -7.58
N LYS A 107 -23.25 -3.17 -6.37
CA LYS A 107 -22.99 -4.58 -6.03
C LYS A 107 -24.01 -5.03 -4.99
N THR A 108 -24.29 -6.31 -4.91
CA THR A 108 -25.16 -6.82 -3.84
C THR A 108 -24.49 -6.60 -2.49
N VAL A 109 -25.27 -6.35 -1.45
CA VAL A 109 -24.74 -6.23 -0.08
C VAL A 109 -24.13 -7.55 0.37
N PHE A 110 -24.64 -8.67 -0.11
CA PHE A 110 -24.04 -9.98 0.10
C PHE A 110 -22.62 -10.08 -0.49
N SER A 111 -22.43 -9.67 -1.72
CA SER A 111 -21.09 -9.61 -2.34
C SER A 111 -20.14 -8.68 -1.59
N ALA A 112 -20.64 -7.52 -1.15
CA ALA A 112 -19.85 -6.59 -0.33
C ALA A 112 -19.43 -7.23 1.00
N TRP A 113 -20.32 -7.95 1.65
CA TRP A 113 -20.03 -8.69 2.87
C TRP A 113 -19.01 -9.82 2.65
N LEU A 114 -19.15 -10.60 1.56
CA LEU A 114 -18.16 -11.62 1.23
C LEU A 114 -16.76 -11.02 1.01
N LEU A 115 -16.68 -9.90 0.31
CA LEU A 115 -15.41 -9.20 0.09
C LEU A 115 -14.80 -8.71 1.41
N GLU A 116 -15.63 -8.20 2.32
CA GLU A 116 -15.19 -7.82 3.66
C GLU A 116 -14.64 -9.04 4.43
N LYS A 117 -15.32 -10.20 4.35
CA LYS A 117 -14.84 -11.44 4.96
C LYS A 117 -13.54 -11.91 4.34
N TYR A 118 -13.42 -11.85 3.01
CA TYR A 118 -12.17 -12.14 2.31
C TYR A 118 -11.01 -11.28 2.81
N ASN A 119 -11.21 -9.96 2.84
CA ASN A 119 -10.21 -9.00 3.32
C ASN A 119 -9.85 -9.23 4.80
N SER A 120 -10.84 -9.55 5.63
CA SER A 120 -10.61 -9.89 7.03
C SER A 120 -9.80 -11.19 7.17
N SER A 121 -10.07 -12.20 6.34
CA SER A 121 -9.33 -13.47 6.36
C SER A 121 -7.88 -13.30 5.90
N VAL A 122 -7.61 -12.41 4.95
CA VAL A 122 -6.22 -12.03 4.61
C VAL A 122 -5.52 -11.46 5.86
N ALA A 123 -6.14 -10.50 6.53
CA ALA A 123 -5.56 -9.90 7.74
C ALA A 123 -5.38 -10.95 8.85
N ASN A 124 -6.36 -11.82 9.09
CA ASN A 124 -6.29 -12.88 10.10
C ASN A 124 -5.16 -13.87 9.82
N LEU A 125 -4.99 -14.29 8.56
CA LEU A 125 -3.91 -15.20 8.17
C LEU A 125 -2.53 -14.60 8.52
N PHE A 126 -2.27 -13.36 8.13
CA PHE A 126 -0.98 -12.72 8.39
C PHE A 126 -0.77 -12.37 9.86
N ASN A 127 -1.83 -11.98 10.59
CA ASN A 127 -1.77 -11.79 12.04
C ASN A 127 -1.43 -13.11 12.75
N ARG A 128 -2.03 -14.23 12.34
CA ARG A 128 -1.68 -15.55 12.90
C ARG A 128 -0.24 -15.94 12.59
N LEU A 129 0.24 -15.72 11.38
CA LEU A 129 1.64 -15.92 11.02
C LEU A 129 2.58 -15.09 11.90
N ALA A 130 2.27 -13.81 12.11
CA ALA A 130 3.09 -12.93 12.93
C ALA A 130 3.11 -13.33 14.40
N VAL A 131 1.95 -13.64 14.99
CA VAL A 131 1.80 -13.90 16.43
C VAL A 131 2.16 -15.35 16.78
N GLU A 132 1.53 -16.34 16.13
CA GLU A 132 1.66 -17.74 16.50
C GLU A 132 3.02 -18.32 16.12
N LYS A 133 3.57 -17.91 14.99
CA LYS A 133 4.83 -18.42 14.45
C LYS A 133 6.02 -17.52 14.75
N LYS A 134 5.79 -16.42 15.48
CA LYS A 134 6.84 -15.46 15.84
C LYS A 134 7.69 -15.04 14.64
N LEU A 135 7.07 -14.95 13.48
CA LEU A 135 7.71 -14.37 12.32
C LEU A 135 7.93 -12.89 12.64
N ASN A 136 9.05 -12.60 13.25
CA ASN A 136 9.51 -11.25 13.45
C ASN A 136 9.88 -10.67 12.09
N PHE A 137 8.86 -10.25 11.36
CA PHE A 137 9.08 -9.25 10.33
C PHE A 137 9.59 -8.03 11.07
N SER A 138 10.91 -7.83 11.05
CA SER A 138 11.55 -6.75 11.80
C SER A 138 10.78 -5.46 11.55
N THR A 139 10.16 -4.92 12.60
CA THR A 139 9.50 -3.61 12.55
C THR A 139 10.50 -2.49 12.73
N LYS A 140 11.77 -2.83 12.99
CA LYS A 140 12.80 -1.87 13.26
C LYS A 140 13.22 -1.21 11.95
N SER A 141 13.00 0.08 11.82
CA SER A 141 13.51 0.89 10.72
C SER A 141 15.03 0.74 10.63
N LEU A 142 15.56 0.67 9.42
CA LEU A 142 17.01 0.65 9.19
C LEU A 142 17.60 2.02 9.55
N PHE A 143 16.89 3.09 9.18
CA PHE A 143 17.04 4.42 9.75
C PHE A 143 15.69 5.15 9.71
N GLU A 144 15.52 6.14 10.56
CA GLU A 144 14.26 6.85 10.78
C GLU A 144 14.51 8.33 10.79
N ASP A 145 13.73 9.09 10.04
CA ASP A 145 13.75 10.55 9.95
C ASP A 145 15.12 11.15 9.72
N VAL A 146 15.95 10.51 8.89
CA VAL A 146 17.29 11.01 8.57
C VAL A 146 17.20 12.09 7.51
N GLN A 147 17.71 13.26 7.82
CA GLN A 147 17.78 14.39 6.89
C GLN A 147 18.82 14.12 5.79
N LEU A 148 18.58 14.63 4.58
CA LEU A 148 19.52 14.51 3.47
C LEU A 148 20.85 15.22 3.79
N PHE A 149 20.77 16.41 4.38
CA PHE A 149 21.90 17.13 4.90
C PHE A 149 21.52 17.94 6.15
N THR A 150 22.50 18.25 6.99
CA THR A 150 22.26 19.05 8.19
C THR A 150 22.09 20.53 7.82
N GLY A 151 20.98 21.15 8.27
CA GLY A 151 20.64 22.55 7.96
C GLY A 151 21.56 23.60 8.55
N ALA A 152 22.52 23.23 9.39
CA ALA A 152 23.36 24.16 10.12
C ALA A 152 24.45 24.78 9.24
N GLY A 153 24.32 26.06 9.01
CA GLY A 153 25.38 27.00 9.00
C GLY A 153 26.41 26.99 7.87
N ARG A 154 26.08 27.34 6.65
CA ARG A 154 27.00 28.01 5.72
C ARG A 154 26.28 28.95 4.79
N LEU A 155 27.07 29.87 4.19
CA LEU A 155 26.67 30.90 3.25
C LEU A 155 25.52 30.40 2.36
N GLN A 156 24.41 31.09 2.46
CA GLN A 156 23.18 30.80 1.78
C GLN A 156 23.12 31.70 0.57
N ASP A 157 23.31 31.13 -0.59
CA ASP A 157 23.13 31.86 -1.83
C ASP A 157 21.65 31.85 -2.22
N THR A 158 21.14 32.96 -2.70
CA THR A 158 19.81 33.04 -3.26
C THR A 158 19.84 32.58 -4.72
N ILE A 159 18.81 31.76 -5.08
CA ILE A 159 18.66 31.30 -6.45
C ILE A 159 17.69 32.23 -7.18
N THR A 160 18.14 32.84 -8.27
CA THR A 160 17.28 33.69 -9.09
C THR A 160 16.20 32.86 -9.75
N ASN A 161 14.94 33.21 -9.50
CA ASN A 161 13.79 32.57 -10.18
C ASN A 161 13.84 32.82 -11.69
N SER A 162 13.56 31.82 -12.46
CA SER A 162 13.55 31.84 -13.93
C SER A 162 12.33 31.16 -14.55
N GLY A 163 11.25 30.99 -13.74
CA GLY A 163 10.01 30.40 -14.18
C GLY A 163 10.09 28.90 -14.45
N LYS A 164 10.98 28.21 -13.77
CA LYS A 164 11.23 26.76 -13.94
C LYS A 164 10.41 25.95 -12.96
N MET A 165 10.19 24.68 -13.31
CA MET A 165 9.92 23.65 -12.33
C MET A 165 11.26 23.12 -11.82
N VAL A 166 11.41 23.12 -10.50
CA VAL A 166 12.67 22.76 -9.84
C VAL A 166 12.42 21.77 -8.71
N GLY A 167 13.41 20.93 -8.42
CA GLY A 167 13.24 19.95 -7.37
C GLY A 167 14.40 18.98 -7.19
N LEU A 168 14.08 17.86 -6.54
CA LEU A 168 15.00 16.77 -6.29
C LEU A 168 14.47 15.49 -6.93
N GLN A 169 15.25 14.90 -7.82
CA GLN A 169 15.05 13.55 -8.31
C GLN A 169 15.54 12.58 -7.25
N ILE A 170 14.79 11.51 -7.03
CA ILE A 170 15.04 10.51 -6.01
C ILE A 170 14.97 9.14 -6.69
N ASP A 171 16.07 8.42 -6.65
CA ASP A 171 16.21 7.11 -7.28
C ASP A 171 16.40 6.03 -6.21
N PRO A 172 15.32 5.37 -5.76
CA PRO A 172 15.43 4.27 -4.83
C PRO A 172 16.25 3.13 -5.44
N LYS A 173 17.28 2.69 -4.73
CA LYS A 173 18.08 1.54 -5.17
C LYS A 173 17.27 0.25 -5.04
N LYS A 174 17.42 -0.64 -5.99
CA LYS A 174 16.75 -1.94 -5.99
C LYS A 174 17.35 -2.82 -4.89
N ILE A 175 16.85 -2.65 -3.68
CA ILE A 175 17.19 -3.51 -2.54
C ILE A 175 15.93 -4.25 -2.14
N ASN A 176 15.98 -5.57 -2.14
CA ASN A 176 14.85 -6.40 -1.80
C ASN A 176 14.40 -6.15 -0.34
N ASN A 177 13.09 -6.16 -0.14
CA ASN A 177 12.45 -6.14 1.18
C ASN A 177 12.67 -4.86 2.00
N ILE A 178 12.92 -3.74 1.35
CA ILE A 178 12.92 -2.43 1.99
C ILE A 178 11.99 -1.46 1.24
N LYS A 179 11.50 -0.49 1.98
CA LYS A 179 10.72 0.63 1.48
C LYS A 179 11.34 1.93 1.97
N ALA A 180 11.49 2.88 1.08
CA ALA A 180 11.88 4.24 1.40
C ALA A 180 10.63 5.11 1.53
N VAL A 181 10.52 5.88 2.61
CA VAL A 181 9.38 6.75 2.90
C VAL A 181 9.90 8.15 3.16
N LEU A 182 9.38 9.13 2.42
CA LEU A 182 9.61 10.53 2.70
C LEU A 182 8.64 11.00 3.79
N ASN A 183 9.17 11.42 4.95
CA ASN A 183 8.33 11.82 6.07
C ASN A 183 8.17 13.33 6.16
N TYR A 184 9.24 14.08 5.85
CA TYR A 184 9.22 15.53 5.92
C TYR A 184 9.95 16.12 4.72
N ILE A 185 9.48 17.30 4.33
CA ILE A 185 10.19 18.19 3.42
C ILE A 185 10.62 19.42 4.19
N GLY A 186 11.88 19.80 4.06
CA GLY A 186 12.44 21.02 4.60
C GLY A 186 12.47 22.10 3.53
N LEU A 187 12.03 23.30 3.89
CA LEU A 187 11.86 24.43 2.99
C LEU A 187 12.61 25.63 3.49
N GLN A 188 13.34 26.33 2.60
CA GLN A 188 14.06 27.54 2.94
C GLN A 188 13.98 28.58 1.80
N PHE A 189 13.28 29.67 2.07
CA PHE A 189 13.04 30.75 1.11
C PHE A 189 13.39 32.12 1.71
N SER A 190 13.66 33.11 0.86
CA SER A 190 13.94 34.48 1.28
C SER A 190 12.72 35.17 1.93
N ASP A 191 11.52 34.74 1.55
CA ASP A 191 10.27 35.31 2.01
C ASP A 191 9.35 34.27 2.61
N VAL A 192 8.40 34.73 3.42
CA VAL A 192 7.31 33.89 3.94
C VAL A 192 6.43 33.43 2.77
N GLN A 193 6.15 32.14 2.72
CA GLN A 193 5.30 31.56 1.68
C GLN A 193 3.83 31.57 2.11
N PRO A 194 2.96 32.33 1.43
CA PRO A 194 1.53 32.35 1.75
C PRO A 194 0.82 31.05 1.35
N GLY A 195 1.37 30.32 0.42
CA GLY A 195 0.89 29.02 -0.04
C GLY A 195 1.40 28.72 -1.45
N PHE A 196 1.97 27.53 -1.63
CA PHE A 196 2.32 26.96 -2.94
C PHE A 196 2.21 25.44 -2.86
N ASN A 197 2.30 24.77 -4.00
CA ASN A 197 2.16 23.32 -4.08
C ASN A 197 3.52 22.63 -4.24
N ILE A 198 3.73 21.57 -3.46
CA ILE A 198 4.76 20.59 -3.68
C ILE A 198 4.12 19.39 -4.41
N TYR A 199 4.74 18.99 -5.49
CA TYR A 199 4.30 17.87 -6.32
C TYR A 199 5.24 16.69 -6.19
N LEU A 200 4.70 15.50 -6.09
CA LEU A 200 5.44 14.26 -6.23
C LEU A 200 5.07 13.61 -7.56
N TYR A 201 6.05 13.36 -8.39
CA TYR A 201 5.89 12.67 -9.67
C TYR A 201 6.63 11.35 -9.70
N HIS A 202 6.23 10.51 -10.61
CA HIS A 202 6.95 9.31 -10.98
C HIS A 202 7.15 9.25 -12.49
N SER A 203 8.31 8.81 -12.95
CA SER A 203 8.68 8.79 -14.38
C SER A 203 7.74 8.01 -15.29
N SER A 204 6.90 7.12 -14.72
CA SER A 204 5.92 6.34 -15.50
C SER A 204 4.66 7.12 -15.90
N ARG A 205 4.44 8.31 -15.34
CA ARG A 205 3.22 9.10 -15.61
C ARG A 205 3.48 10.60 -15.59
N LYS A 206 2.76 11.33 -16.42
CA LYS A 206 2.91 12.79 -16.52
C LYS A 206 2.25 13.53 -15.35
N ALA A 207 1.06 13.10 -14.94
CA ALA A 207 0.35 13.73 -13.82
C ALA A 207 1.03 13.45 -12.49
N PRO A 208 0.97 14.39 -11.53
CA PRO A 208 1.51 14.18 -10.20
C PRO A 208 0.85 12.98 -9.51
N VAL A 209 1.64 12.21 -8.79
CA VAL A 209 1.19 11.10 -7.95
C VAL A 209 0.53 11.64 -6.68
N ALA A 210 1.12 12.71 -6.12
CA ALA A 210 0.60 13.42 -4.96
C ALA A 210 0.89 14.91 -5.08
N THR A 211 0.05 15.71 -4.45
CA THR A 211 0.22 17.16 -4.34
C THR A 211 -0.08 17.58 -2.91
N MET A 212 0.75 18.46 -2.36
CA MET A 212 0.57 18.99 -1.03
C MET A 212 0.73 20.52 -1.05
N ALA A 213 -0.28 21.25 -0.59
CA ALA A 213 -0.17 22.68 -0.35
C ALA A 213 0.65 22.92 0.91
N VAL A 214 1.63 23.82 0.83
CA VAL A 214 2.52 24.17 1.92
C VAL A 214 2.59 25.67 2.12
N THR A 215 2.79 26.09 3.37
CA THR A 215 3.03 27.48 3.76
C THR A 215 4.27 27.55 4.64
N THR A 216 5.01 28.66 4.65
CA THR A 216 6.05 28.90 5.64
C THR A 216 5.70 30.12 6.48
N THR A 217 6.18 30.16 7.70
CA THR A 217 5.89 31.24 8.66
C THR A 217 7.05 32.19 8.85
N THR A 218 8.25 31.79 8.45
CA THR A 218 9.47 32.56 8.65
C THR A 218 10.27 32.69 7.37
N ALA A 219 10.75 33.90 7.09
CA ALA A 219 11.72 34.17 6.01
C ALA A 219 13.12 33.73 6.43
N TYR A 220 13.93 33.29 5.46
CA TYR A 220 15.34 32.89 5.62
C TYR A 220 15.60 31.69 6.54
N LYS A 221 14.59 31.19 7.26
CA LYS A 221 14.75 30.05 8.17
C LYS A 221 14.28 28.76 7.50
N PHE A 222 14.93 27.71 7.90
CA PHE A 222 14.56 26.36 7.48
C PHE A 222 13.32 25.87 8.24
N GLU A 223 12.27 25.48 7.55
CA GLU A 223 11.04 24.93 8.14
C GLU A 223 10.77 23.51 7.62
N TRP A 224 10.54 22.59 8.53
CA TRP A 224 10.12 21.23 8.19
C TRP A 224 8.59 21.14 8.13
N LYS A 225 8.09 20.55 7.05
CA LYS A 225 6.67 20.24 6.86
C LYS A 225 6.50 18.72 6.77
N ALA A 226 5.59 18.18 7.59
CA ALA A 226 5.26 16.75 7.50
C ALA A 226 4.54 16.46 6.19
N LEU A 227 4.97 15.42 5.49
CA LEU A 227 4.31 14.92 4.30
C LEU A 227 3.14 14.01 4.70
N THR A 228 2.08 14.00 3.90
CA THR A 228 0.92 13.16 4.20
C THR A 228 1.32 11.69 4.15
N ALA A 229 1.15 10.99 5.26
CA ALA A 229 1.51 9.58 5.37
C ALA A 229 0.83 8.74 4.26
N GLY A 230 1.60 7.90 3.61
CA GLY A 230 1.15 7.01 2.53
C GLY A 230 1.03 7.68 1.15
N SER A 231 1.09 9.01 1.06
CA SER A 231 1.04 9.72 -0.23
C SER A 231 2.43 9.98 -0.83
N PHE A 232 3.45 10.03 0.01
CA PHE A 232 4.84 10.28 -0.38
C PHE A 232 5.74 9.05 -0.15
N ASP A 233 5.17 7.88 -0.29
CA ASP A 233 5.89 6.63 -0.24
C ASP A 233 6.59 6.40 -1.58
N LEU A 234 7.90 6.15 -1.53
CA LEU A 234 8.70 5.83 -2.70
C LEU A 234 8.64 4.31 -2.96
N ASP A 235 7.46 3.81 -3.22
CA ASP A 235 7.30 2.41 -3.58
C ASP A 235 7.94 2.14 -4.93
N PHE A 236 8.65 1.01 -5.05
CA PHE A 236 8.92 0.46 -6.36
C PHE A 236 7.57 0.13 -6.99
N VAL A 237 7.16 0.93 -7.95
CA VAL A 237 6.00 0.56 -8.76
C VAL A 237 6.40 -0.73 -9.46
N ASN A 238 5.73 -1.84 -9.13
CA ASN A 238 5.91 -3.12 -9.82
C ASN A 238 5.48 -2.92 -11.27
N PHE A 239 6.43 -2.55 -12.11
CA PHE A 239 6.23 -2.66 -13.54
C PHE A 239 6.14 -4.14 -13.90
N THR A 240 5.13 -4.49 -14.63
CA THR A 240 4.91 -5.84 -15.15
C THR A 240 5.99 -6.28 -16.15
N SER A 241 6.90 -5.39 -16.53
CA SER A 241 8.06 -5.69 -17.36
C SER A 241 9.31 -5.81 -16.50
N ASN A 242 9.95 -6.96 -16.55
CA ASN A 242 11.18 -7.32 -15.82
C ASN A 242 12.42 -6.48 -16.15
N ILE A 243 12.31 -5.40 -16.90
CA ILE A 243 13.46 -4.75 -17.53
C ILE A 243 13.83 -3.46 -16.82
N ASP A 244 12.90 -2.79 -16.12
CA ASP A 244 13.20 -1.50 -15.53
C ASP A 244 13.16 -1.50 -14.00
N SER A 245 14.26 -1.01 -13.46
CA SER A 245 14.36 -0.38 -12.15
C SER A 245 13.13 0.48 -11.90
N GLY A 246 12.62 0.55 -10.70
CA GLY A 246 11.39 1.23 -10.30
C GLY A 246 11.18 2.68 -10.73
N GLY A 247 11.85 3.14 -11.77
CA GLY A 247 11.75 4.50 -12.32
C GLY A 247 12.38 5.56 -11.41
N HIS A 248 12.12 6.81 -11.74
CA HIS A 248 12.59 7.98 -11.02
C HIS A 248 11.42 8.66 -10.34
N TRP A 249 11.63 9.09 -9.10
CA TRP A 249 10.71 9.96 -8.37
C TRP A 249 11.20 11.38 -8.41
N TYR A 250 10.28 12.33 -8.50
CA TYR A 250 10.59 13.76 -8.56
C TYR A 250 9.74 14.50 -7.55
N ILE A 251 10.36 15.16 -6.59
CA ILE A 251 9.68 16.08 -5.69
C ILE A 251 10.03 17.51 -6.10
N ALA A 252 9.02 18.31 -6.46
CA ALA A 252 9.23 19.57 -7.15
C ALA A 252 8.19 20.64 -6.81
N TYR A 253 8.51 21.87 -7.15
CA TYR A 253 7.60 23.00 -7.14
C TYR A 253 7.88 23.92 -8.35
N PHE A 254 6.95 24.84 -8.65
CA PHE A 254 7.14 25.86 -9.67
C PHE A 254 7.73 27.12 -9.04
N GLU A 255 8.82 27.64 -9.62
CA GLU A 255 9.46 28.87 -9.14
C GLU A 255 8.53 30.07 -9.17
N ASP A 256 7.56 30.11 -10.09
CA ASP A 256 6.58 31.20 -10.19
C ASP A 256 5.52 31.16 -9.07
N ASP A 257 5.37 30.05 -8.37
CA ASP A 257 4.40 29.91 -7.29
C ASP A 257 4.95 30.39 -5.92
N ILE A 258 6.27 30.63 -5.80
CA ILE A 258 6.88 31.04 -4.55
C ILE A 258 7.02 32.57 -4.44
N ALA A 259 6.87 33.08 -3.23
CA ALA A 259 7.23 34.45 -2.90
C ALA A 259 8.76 34.53 -2.67
N GLY A 260 9.40 35.56 -3.28
CA GLY A 260 10.84 35.75 -3.16
C GLY A 260 11.66 34.68 -3.91
N THR A 261 12.74 34.21 -3.33
CA THR A 261 13.70 33.30 -3.95
C THR A 261 14.02 32.11 -3.04
N ALA A 262 14.33 30.98 -3.65
CA ALA A 262 14.84 29.83 -2.92
C ALA A 262 16.27 30.10 -2.40
N ILE A 263 16.58 29.54 -1.25
CA ILE A 263 17.92 29.67 -0.64
C ILE A 263 18.69 28.38 -0.87
N ASN A 264 19.77 28.48 -1.59
CA ASN A 264 20.64 27.36 -1.87
C ASN A 264 21.57 27.09 -0.69
N LYS A 265 21.68 25.84 -0.31
CA LYS A 265 22.78 25.38 0.52
C LYS A 265 23.84 24.76 -0.39
N ALA A 266 25.05 25.23 -0.33
CA ALA A 266 26.16 24.68 -1.09
C ALA A 266 26.47 23.25 -0.65
N PHE A 267 25.80 22.31 -1.27
CA PHE A 267 25.93 20.86 -1.10
C PHE A 267 26.16 20.23 -2.47
N ASP A 268 27.23 19.47 -2.62
CA ASP A 268 27.51 18.78 -3.87
C ASP A 268 26.93 17.37 -3.81
N PHE A 269 25.98 17.10 -4.69
CA PHE A 269 25.30 15.82 -4.78
C PHE A 269 26.09 14.77 -5.59
N GLU A 270 27.06 15.18 -6.41
CA GLU A 270 27.92 14.28 -7.19
C GLU A 270 29.18 13.88 -6.46
N GLU A 271 29.77 14.81 -5.73
CA GLU A 271 30.98 14.54 -4.95
C GLU A 271 30.62 13.84 -3.63
N GLY A 272 30.62 12.54 -3.66
CA GLY A 272 30.78 11.75 -2.44
C GLY A 272 32.13 12.12 -1.75
N PRO A 273 32.30 11.82 -0.47
CA PRO A 273 33.55 12.14 0.22
C PRO A 273 34.72 11.53 -0.53
N CYS A 274 35.63 12.37 -0.98
CA CYS A 274 36.92 11.91 -1.49
C CYS A 274 37.53 10.93 -0.49
N SER A 275 37.82 9.72 -0.92
CA SER A 275 38.40 8.68 -0.06
C SER A 275 39.79 9.01 0.48
N GLY A 276 40.34 10.20 0.21
CA GLY A 276 41.63 10.65 0.64
C GLY A 276 41.68 11.99 1.42
N CYS A 277 40.56 12.68 1.54
CA CYS A 277 40.52 13.95 2.26
C CYS A 277 39.98 13.77 3.69
N SER A 278 40.74 14.11 4.69
CA SER A 278 40.36 14.04 6.11
C SER A 278 39.23 14.97 6.54
N ASN A 279 38.57 15.65 5.62
CA ASN A 279 37.41 16.47 5.87
C ASN A 279 36.12 15.65 5.68
N THR A 280 35.88 14.75 6.60
CA THR A 280 34.53 14.17 6.80
C THR A 280 33.66 15.27 7.39
N LYS A 281 33.18 16.19 6.56
CA LYS A 281 32.09 17.08 6.95
C LYS A 281 30.93 16.20 7.37
N ASP A 282 30.31 16.47 8.51
CA ASP A 282 29.16 15.72 9.01
C ASP A 282 28.02 15.64 7.98
N GLU A 283 27.95 16.59 7.07
CA GLU A 283 27.04 16.68 5.95
C GLU A 283 27.14 15.49 4.99
N TYR A 284 28.35 15.11 4.59
CA TYR A 284 28.57 13.97 3.70
C TYR A 284 28.32 12.62 4.40
N ARG A 285 28.48 12.57 5.72
CA ARG A 285 28.20 11.36 6.48
C ARG A 285 26.71 11.00 6.44
N VAL A 286 25.83 11.99 6.51
CA VAL A 286 24.39 11.79 6.39
C VAL A 286 24.03 11.34 4.98
N TYR A 287 24.53 12.01 3.95
CA TYR A 287 24.31 11.63 2.57
C TYR A 287 24.79 10.21 2.26
N ASN A 288 25.92 9.79 2.83
CA ASN A 288 26.42 8.42 2.69
C ASN A 288 25.48 7.36 3.29
N LEU A 289 24.69 7.70 4.29
CA LEU A 289 23.62 6.82 4.77
C LEU A 289 22.50 6.70 3.73
N TRP A 290 22.09 7.83 3.16
CA TRP A 290 21.08 7.89 2.11
C TRP A 290 21.51 7.12 0.87
N ASN A 291 22.71 7.36 0.37
CA ASN A 291 23.24 6.79 -0.85
C ASN A 291 23.31 5.25 -0.86
N LYS A 292 23.22 4.60 0.29
CA LYS A 292 23.06 3.13 0.37
C LYS A 292 21.71 2.65 -0.16
N TYR A 293 20.68 3.47 -0.03
CA TYR A 293 19.30 3.09 -0.32
C TYR A 293 18.67 3.94 -1.42
N VAL A 294 19.09 5.18 -1.55
CA VAL A 294 18.50 6.15 -2.46
C VAL A 294 19.59 7.07 -2.99
N ASP A 295 19.63 7.29 -4.30
CA ASP A 295 20.39 8.36 -4.91
C ASP A 295 19.51 9.60 -5.06
N VAL A 296 20.06 10.78 -4.85
CA VAL A 296 19.35 12.05 -4.96
C VAL A 296 20.13 12.99 -5.85
N MET A 297 19.45 13.61 -6.82
CA MET A 297 20.03 14.58 -7.72
C MET A 297 19.07 15.77 -7.93
N PRO A 298 19.52 16.99 -7.79
CA PRO A 298 18.71 18.15 -8.12
C PRO A 298 18.44 18.22 -9.61
N PHE A 299 17.24 18.65 -9.96
CA PHE A 299 16.82 18.78 -11.35
C PHE A 299 16.01 20.04 -11.58
N PHE A 300 15.88 20.41 -12.84
CA PHE A 300 14.95 21.44 -13.30
C PHE A 300 14.48 21.19 -14.71
N PHE A 301 13.33 21.79 -15.03
CA PHE A 301 12.81 21.91 -16.39
C PHE A 301 12.85 23.37 -16.80
N ALA A 302 13.21 23.65 -18.06
CA ALA A 302 13.09 24.99 -18.61
C ALA A 302 11.62 25.42 -18.69
N ALA A 303 11.33 26.70 -18.47
CA ALA A 303 9.98 27.23 -18.54
C ALA A 303 9.25 26.91 -19.86
N ALA A 304 9.98 26.88 -20.98
CA ALA A 304 9.46 26.55 -22.31
C ALA A 304 8.98 25.07 -22.44
N ASP A 305 9.39 24.20 -21.53
CA ASP A 305 9.07 22.78 -21.57
C ASP A 305 7.92 22.41 -20.63
N LEU A 306 7.40 23.36 -19.85
CA LEU A 306 6.32 23.14 -18.90
C LEU A 306 4.97 22.98 -19.64
N ASP A 307 4.19 21.99 -19.20
CA ASP A 307 2.83 21.72 -19.67
C ASP A 307 1.86 21.70 -18.47
N GLY A 308 1.52 22.87 -18.00
CA GLY A 308 0.71 23.03 -16.79
C GLY A 308 1.39 22.35 -15.59
N THR A 309 0.66 21.45 -14.94
CA THR A 309 1.18 20.64 -13.79
C THR A 309 1.69 19.26 -14.23
N ASN A 310 1.78 18.97 -15.52
CA ASN A 310 2.27 17.70 -16.01
C ASN A 310 3.79 17.68 -16.12
N LEU A 311 4.38 16.54 -15.77
CA LEU A 311 5.81 16.30 -16.00
C LEU A 311 6.09 16.32 -17.50
N PRO A 312 7.03 17.14 -17.98
CA PRO A 312 7.42 17.14 -19.40
C PRO A 312 8.14 15.83 -19.76
N ASP A 313 8.56 15.73 -21.03
CA ASP A 313 9.32 14.56 -21.49
C ASP A 313 10.59 14.40 -20.64
N ILE A 314 10.83 13.19 -20.15
CA ILE A 314 11.96 12.85 -19.27
C ILE A 314 13.32 13.23 -19.92
N ASN A 315 13.41 13.23 -21.23
CA ASN A 315 14.62 13.64 -21.96
C ASN A 315 14.93 15.14 -21.86
N LYS A 316 13.98 15.94 -21.36
CA LYS A 316 14.15 17.39 -21.18
C LYS A 316 14.57 17.77 -19.76
N ILE A 317 14.67 16.80 -18.87
CA ILE A 317 15.17 17.01 -17.51
C ILE A 317 16.63 17.44 -17.57
N GLN A 318 16.93 18.54 -16.90
CA GLN A 318 18.29 19.01 -16.70
C GLN A 318 18.67 18.84 -15.23
N HIS A 319 19.89 18.39 -14.99
CA HIS A 319 20.40 18.16 -13.64
C HIS A 319 21.44 19.19 -13.25
N THR A 320 21.53 19.46 -11.96
CA THR A 320 22.62 20.24 -11.35
C THR A 320 23.17 19.44 -10.19
N SER A 321 24.45 19.59 -9.89
CA SER A 321 25.06 18.91 -8.75
C SER A 321 25.08 19.74 -7.46
N THR A 322 24.91 21.07 -7.56
CA THR A 322 25.18 21.99 -6.44
C THR A 322 24.00 22.83 -5.99
N THR A 323 22.80 22.62 -6.56
CA THR A 323 21.65 23.48 -6.30
C THR A 323 20.50 22.69 -5.69
N ASN A 324 20.21 22.89 -4.41
CA ASN A 324 19.12 22.17 -3.72
C ASN A 324 17.74 22.85 -3.80
N TYR A 325 17.63 24.00 -4.45
CA TYR A 325 16.38 24.78 -4.61
C TYR A 325 15.62 25.05 -3.32
N GLY A 326 16.34 25.29 -2.21
CA GLY A 326 15.75 25.50 -0.91
C GLY A 326 15.09 24.28 -0.29
N LEU A 327 15.27 23.09 -0.90
CA LEU A 327 14.68 21.85 -0.44
C LEU A 327 15.68 21.02 0.39
N ASN A 328 15.15 20.35 1.39
CA ASN A 328 15.79 19.23 2.09
C ASN A 328 14.74 18.15 2.32
N LEU A 329 15.17 16.94 2.49
CA LEU A 329 14.26 15.80 2.66
C LEU A 329 14.62 15.04 3.93
N SER A 330 13.60 14.48 4.58
CA SER A 330 13.77 13.50 5.65
C SER A 330 13.21 12.16 5.21
N LEU A 331 14.03 11.15 5.25
CA LEU A 331 13.74 9.80 4.78
C LEU A 331 13.80 8.81 5.93
N SER A 332 12.87 7.87 5.92
CA SER A 332 12.98 6.62 6.67
C SER A 332 13.12 5.44 5.72
N VAL A 333 13.92 4.47 6.10
CA VAL A 333 14.01 3.18 5.40
C VAL A 333 13.53 2.09 6.34
N VAL A 334 12.45 1.45 5.92
CA VAL A 334 11.79 0.40 6.70
C VAL A 334 11.82 -0.93 5.96
N PRO A 335 11.97 -2.05 6.64
CA PRO A 335 11.79 -3.36 6.03
C PRO A 335 10.34 -3.50 5.54
N ASP A 336 10.14 -3.88 4.27
CA ASP A 336 8.82 -4.21 3.72
C ASP A 336 8.90 -5.50 2.90
N VAL A 337 8.27 -6.53 3.43
CA VAL A 337 8.20 -7.85 2.79
C VAL A 337 6.93 -8.05 1.96
N THR A 338 6.09 -7.02 1.82
CA THR A 338 4.81 -7.12 1.10
C THR A 338 4.99 -7.59 -0.34
N ALA A 339 5.92 -6.99 -1.07
CA ALA A 339 6.19 -7.36 -2.46
C ALA A 339 6.66 -8.82 -2.57
N LEU A 340 7.50 -9.26 -1.65
CA LEU A 340 8.01 -10.62 -1.59
C LEU A 340 6.88 -11.63 -1.32
N ILE A 341 6.01 -11.34 -0.37
CA ILE A 341 4.82 -12.14 -0.08
C ILE A 341 3.94 -12.23 -1.32
N LEU A 342 3.70 -11.12 -2.01
CA LEU A 342 2.89 -11.09 -3.23
C LEU A 342 3.51 -11.84 -4.41
N GLN A 343 4.83 -11.98 -4.45
CA GLN A 343 5.50 -12.85 -5.43
C GLN A 343 5.28 -14.34 -5.17
N GLN A 344 4.99 -14.71 -3.93
CA GLN A 344 4.80 -16.10 -3.50
C GLN A 344 3.31 -16.49 -3.36
N LYS A 345 2.44 -15.97 -4.25
CA LYS A 345 0.99 -16.21 -4.21
C LYS A 345 0.62 -17.69 -4.17
N SER A 346 1.36 -18.54 -4.88
CA SER A 346 1.13 -19.99 -4.93
C SER A 346 1.21 -20.67 -3.56
N LEU A 347 2.12 -20.20 -2.69
CA LEU A 347 2.25 -20.73 -1.31
C LEU A 347 1.11 -20.26 -0.41
N ILE A 348 0.55 -19.08 -0.71
CA ILE A 348 -0.48 -18.45 0.12
C ILE A 348 -1.88 -18.95 -0.22
N THR A 349 -2.10 -19.42 -1.46
CA THR A 349 -3.43 -19.80 -1.97
C THR A 349 -4.14 -20.76 -1.03
N TYR A 350 -3.56 -21.89 -0.73
CA TYR A 350 -4.21 -22.90 0.11
C TYR A 350 -4.42 -22.47 1.56
N PRO A 351 -3.42 -21.89 2.27
CA PRO A 351 -3.63 -21.34 3.62
C PRO A 351 -4.70 -20.26 3.68
N LEU A 352 -4.77 -19.37 2.68
CA LEU A 352 -5.78 -18.32 2.61
C LEU A 352 -7.18 -18.89 2.42
N GLY A 353 -7.32 -19.88 1.54
CA GLY A 353 -8.59 -20.56 1.35
C GLY A 353 -9.08 -21.28 2.61
N LEU A 354 -8.19 -21.93 3.34
CA LEU A 354 -8.51 -22.55 4.63
C LEU A 354 -8.88 -21.51 5.69
N GLN A 355 -8.17 -20.37 5.75
CA GLN A 355 -8.50 -19.29 6.68
C GLN A 355 -9.89 -18.70 6.37
N LEU A 356 -10.19 -18.43 5.10
CA LEU A 356 -11.49 -17.91 4.69
C LEU A 356 -12.60 -18.94 5.01
N THR A 357 -12.39 -20.22 4.72
CA THR A 357 -13.31 -21.29 5.08
C THR A 357 -13.58 -21.33 6.57
N TYR A 358 -12.53 -21.28 7.40
CA TYR A 358 -12.63 -21.26 8.85
C TYR A 358 -13.43 -20.06 9.38
N ASP A 359 -13.15 -18.86 8.84
CA ASP A 359 -13.83 -17.63 9.23
C ASP A 359 -15.32 -17.64 8.84
N LEU A 360 -15.64 -18.13 7.65
CA LEU A 360 -17.03 -18.29 7.19
C LEU A 360 -17.79 -19.35 8.00
N MET A 361 -17.19 -20.50 8.29
CA MET A 361 -17.80 -21.53 9.16
C MET A 361 -18.01 -20.99 10.56
N SER A 362 -17.06 -20.27 11.11
CA SER A 362 -17.20 -19.61 12.41
C SER A 362 -18.39 -18.67 12.43
N TRP A 363 -18.52 -17.87 11.37
CA TRP A 363 -19.66 -16.98 11.24
C TRP A 363 -20.98 -17.76 11.13
N MET A 364 -21.06 -18.85 10.34
CA MET A 364 -22.25 -19.71 10.23
C MET A 364 -22.70 -20.27 11.58
N ILE A 365 -21.74 -20.68 12.42
CA ILE A 365 -22.02 -21.27 13.73
C ILE A 365 -22.57 -20.23 14.71
N PHE A 366 -21.98 -19.04 14.72
CA PHE A 366 -22.28 -18.02 15.74
C PHE A 366 -23.30 -16.98 15.31
N ASN A 367 -23.81 -17.04 14.07
CA ASN A 367 -24.79 -16.08 13.60
C ASN A 367 -26.19 -16.35 14.22
N PRO A 368 -26.74 -15.41 14.97
CA PRO A 368 -28.05 -15.58 15.63
C PRO A 368 -29.23 -15.60 14.67
N THR A 369 -29.08 -15.13 13.42
CA THR A 369 -30.20 -14.99 12.47
C THR A 369 -30.64 -16.32 11.84
N ASN A 370 -29.84 -17.37 11.91
CA ASN A 370 -30.14 -18.69 11.36
C ASN A 370 -31.02 -19.58 12.26
N ARG A 371 -31.58 -19.06 13.35
CA ARG A 371 -32.33 -19.83 14.36
C ARG A 371 -33.81 -19.96 14.02
N VAL A 372 -34.15 -20.56 12.89
CA VAL A 372 -35.55 -20.80 12.54
C VAL A 372 -36.11 -22.10 13.17
N ASN A 373 -35.24 -23.04 13.56
CA ASN A 373 -35.67 -24.30 14.20
C ASN A 373 -34.56 -24.84 15.11
N PRO A 374 -34.71 -24.85 16.46
CA PRO A 374 -33.65 -25.21 17.41
C PRO A 374 -33.05 -26.59 17.22
N GLU A 375 -33.84 -27.58 16.85
CA GLU A 375 -33.36 -28.97 16.75
C GLU A 375 -32.54 -29.22 15.49
N SER A 376 -33.00 -28.76 14.35
CA SER A 376 -32.27 -28.88 13.08
C SER A 376 -31.03 -27.98 13.06
N VAL A 377 -31.06 -26.84 13.73
CA VAL A 377 -29.93 -25.94 13.89
C VAL A 377 -28.86 -26.58 14.76
N ASN A 378 -29.20 -27.24 15.84
CA ASN A 378 -28.23 -27.91 16.70
C ASN A 378 -27.47 -29.01 15.97
N ALA A 379 -28.14 -29.85 15.16
CA ALA A 379 -27.51 -30.92 14.39
C ALA A 379 -26.60 -30.35 13.28
N SER A 380 -27.07 -29.33 12.54
CA SER A 380 -26.28 -28.70 11.49
C SER A 380 -25.10 -27.87 12.09
N THR A 381 -25.33 -27.20 13.22
CA THR A 381 -24.26 -26.47 13.93
C THR A 381 -23.21 -27.40 14.46
N GLN A 382 -23.58 -28.57 14.99
CA GLN A 382 -22.62 -29.58 15.45
C GLN A 382 -21.82 -30.16 14.30
N SER A 383 -22.47 -30.45 13.15
CA SER A 383 -21.77 -30.92 11.96
C SER A 383 -20.77 -29.90 11.44
N ILE A 384 -21.19 -28.64 11.30
CA ILE A 384 -20.29 -27.56 10.86
C ILE A 384 -19.15 -27.34 11.88
N LEU A 385 -19.43 -27.42 13.18
CA LEU A 385 -18.41 -27.30 14.23
C LEU A 385 -17.39 -28.44 14.13
N TYR A 386 -17.86 -29.67 13.93
CA TYR A 386 -17.00 -30.84 13.77
C TYR A 386 -16.11 -30.71 12.52
N GLU A 387 -16.67 -30.31 11.40
CA GLU A 387 -15.92 -30.10 10.18
C GLU A 387 -14.96 -28.90 10.27
N ARG A 388 -15.32 -27.87 11.04
CA ARG A 388 -14.47 -26.73 11.30
C ARG A 388 -13.28 -27.08 12.18
N ASP A 389 -13.54 -27.65 13.35
CA ASP A 389 -12.50 -27.89 14.35
C ASP A 389 -11.85 -29.27 14.21
N GLY A 390 -12.65 -30.28 13.81
CA GLY A 390 -12.22 -31.68 13.74
C GLY A 390 -11.90 -32.28 15.08
N ASP A 391 -11.67 -33.59 15.11
CA ASP A 391 -11.00 -34.26 16.19
C ASP A 391 -9.56 -34.66 15.80
N ALA A 392 -8.84 -35.30 16.72
CA ALA A 392 -7.45 -35.71 16.49
C ALA A 392 -7.28 -36.65 15.27
N ASN A 393 -8.35 -37.33 14.85
CA ASN A 393 -8.32 -38.34 13.78
C ASN A 393 -8.86 -37.84 12.45
N THR A 394 -9.78 -36.89 12.44
CA THR A 394 -10.53 -36.48 11.24
C THR A 394 -9.99 -35.25 10.52
N GLY A 395 -9.14 -34.47 11.17
CA GLY A 395 -8.42 -33.38 10.51
C GLY A 395 -9.33 -32.28 9.94
N GLY A 396 -10.19 -31.68 10.78
CA GLY A 396 -11.05 -30.56 10.39
C GLY A 396 -10.31 -29.37 9.79
N VAL A 397 -11.05 -28.39 9.27
CA VAL A 397 -10.50 -27.20 8.61
C VAL A 397 -9.47 -26.49 9.49
N LYS A 398 -9.72 -26.36 10.81
CA LYS A 398 -8.77 -25.75 11.76
C LYS A 398 -7.43 -26.47 11.77
N GLN A 399 -7.44 -27.81 11.87
CA GLN A 399 -6.18 -28.56 11.93
C GLN A 399 -5.40 -28.48 10.61
N ARG A 400 -6.11 -28.54 9.48
CA ARG A 400 -5.49 -28.34 8.15
C ARG A 400 -4.90 -26.92 8.03
N LEU A 401 -5.61 -25.90 8.55
CA LEU A 401 -5.16 -24.53 8.58
C LEU A 401 -3.91 -24.37 9.45
N ASP A 402 -3.89 -24.95 10.64
CA ASP A 402 -2.72 -24.86 11.56
C ASP A 402 -1.48 -25.52 10.94
N LYS A 403 -1.64 -26.64 10.23
CA LYS A 403 -0.55 -27.29 9.47
C LYS A 403 -0.09 -26.42 8.29
N ALA A 404 -1.04 -25.85 7.54
CA ALA A 404 -0.73 -24.99 6.40
C ALA A 404 -0.03 -23.69 6.83
N ILE A 405 -0.45 -23.08 7.95
CA ILE A 405 0.22 -21.93 8.57
C ILE A 405 1.63 -22.29 9.02
N ALA A 406 1.83 -23.48 9.60
CA ALA A 406 3.15 -23.93 10.02
C ALA A 406 4.12 -24.07 8.82
N ALA A 407 3.66 -24.71 7.75
CA ALA A 407 4.43 -24.86 6.51
C ALA A 407 4.74 -23.50 5.88
N LEU A 408 3.72 -22.63 5.73
CA LEU A 408 3.90 -21.28 5.19
C LEU A 408 4.89 -20.46 6.03
N ALA A 409 4.85 -20.59 7.36
CA ALA A 409 5.77 -19.90 8.25
C ALA A 409 7.22 -20.37 8.05
N GLU A 410 7.45 -21.66 7.82
CA GLU A 410 8.77 -22.20 7.53
C GLU A 410 9.30 -21.65 6.19
N ASP A 411 8.48 -21.65 5.16
CA ASP A 411 8.86 -21.12 3.84
C ASP A 411 9.15 -19.62 3.90
N LEU A 412 8.31 -18.84 4.57
CA LEU A 412 8.53 -17.40 4.73
C LEU A 412 9.73 -17.08 5.62
N SER A 413 10.05 -17.91 6.61
CA SER A 413 11.24 -17.71 7.44
C SER A 413 12.55 -17.83 6.67
N ARG A 414 12.61 -18.73 5.70
CA ARG A 414 13.76 -18.86 4.78
C ARG A 414 13.95 -17.62 3.93
N ILE A 415 12.86 -16.94 3.60
CA ILE A 415 12.87 -15.71 2.82
C ILE A 415 13.32 -14.52 3.69
N SER A 416 12.89 -14.46 4.95
CA SER A 416 13.25 -13.36 5.86
C SER A 416 14.73 -13.33 6.22
N THR A 417 15.45 -14.44 6.11
CA THR A 417 16.92 -14.49 6.28
C THR A 417 17.68 -13.82 5.14
N ALA A 418 17.02 -13.54 4.02
CA ALA A 418 17.59 -12.77 2.90
C ALA A 418 17.57 -11.25 3.11
N LEU A 419 17.07 -10.75 4.25
CA LEU A 419 17.26 -9.35 4.64
C LEU A 419 18.74 -9.09 4.89
N PRO A 420 19.28 -7.98 4.39
CA PRO A 420 20.67 -7.64 4.64
C PRO A 420 20.91 -7.61 6.15
N ASP A 421 21.75 -8.55 6.59
CA ASP A 421 22.08 -8.70 8.00
C ASP A 421 22.89 -7.48 8.44
N ASN A 422 22.24 -6.56 9.12
CA ASN A 422 22.87 -5.36 9.70
C ASN A 422 23.71 -5.70 10.93
N LYS A 423 24.28 -6.89 10.95
CA LYS A 423 25.32 -7.19 11.95
C LYS A 423 26.54 -6.37 11.56
N PRO A 424 26.97 -5.42 12.40
CA PRO A 424 28.25 -4.76 12.19
C PRO A 424 29.29 -5.89 12.08
N THR A 425 29.97 -5.93 10.95
CA THR A 425 31.10 -6.85 10.76
C THR A 425 32.10 -6.47 11.82
N ARG A 426 32.10 -7.18 12.96
CA ARG A 426 33.15 -7.04 13.95
C ARG A 426 34.44 -7.56 13.28
N MET A 427 35.21 -6.64 12.74
CA MET A 427 36.58 -6.97 12.43
C MET A 427 37.24 -7.41 13.74
N ARG A 428 37.46 -8.70 13.90
CA ARG A 428 38.41 -9.18 14.90
C ARG A 428 39.79 -8.80 14.38
N TYR A 429 40.35 -7.73 14.91
CA TYR A 429 41.79 -7.56 14.85
C TYR A 429 42.39 -8.75 15.56
N GLY A 430 42.97 -9.68 14.78
CA GLY A 430 43.83 -10.68 15.32
C GLY A 430 45.04 -9.96 15.91
N ALA A 431 45.20 -10.06 17.22
CA ALA A 431 46.47 -9.74 17.86
C ALA A 431 47.49 -10.74 17.30
N ILE A 432 48.57 -10.22 16.72
CA ILE A 432 49.80 -10.93 16.44
C ILE A 432 50.58 -11.07 17.73
#